data_9a2e6c1762f9c4a0d544836daacd0458
#
_entry.id   9a2e6c1762f9c4a0d544836daacd0458
#
_cell.length_a   1.000
_cell.length_b   1.000
_cell.length_c   1.000
_cell.angle_alpha   90.00
_cell.angle_beta   90.00
_cell.angle_gamma   90.00
#
_symmetry.space_group_name_H-M   'P 1'
#
loop_
_entity.id
_entity.type
_entity.pdbx_description
1 polymer ?
#
loop_
_entity_poly.entity_id
_entity_poly.type
_entity_poly.pdbx_seq_one_letter_code
_entity_poly.pdbx_strand_id
1 'polypeptide(L)'
;MTRPQPDTPILGYGSLLNVESLKRTVPRLSRGDLAPVRVDGFARIFQLVSLSRSQAQAPVRAGLRGAVLDARPWRGAQMGAVCFDVRHGAERDALDRREFCYDRLQDVDWRGFYQPTHRGQGLVYTVSDAATLRERFPDLYHERILGLDVDGLISDRIRPVDDYLRSCIEGAFSWGPAFGHHFLANTWLADGRALCTWGPAVEATRVLGHEIAAAPFPRLR
;
A
#
# COMPACT_ATOMS: atom_id res chain seq x y z
N MET A 1 -4.41 19.02 33.41
CA MET A 1 -4.82 17.79 32.69
C MET A 1 -4.98 18.16 31.21
N THR A 2 -3.97 17.89 30.39
CA THR A 2 -4.06 18.02 28.93
C THR A 2 -5.05 16.99 28.41
N ARG A 3 -6.09 17.42 27.69
CA ARG A 3 -6.96 16.50 26.94
C ARG A 3 -6.06 15.61 26.07
N PRO A 4 -6.25 14.27 26.06
CA PRO A 4 -5.56 13.45 25.11
C PRO A 4 -5.88 14.01 23.72
N GLN A 5 -4.86 14.30 22.92
CA GLN A 5 -5.07 14.65 21.51
C GLN A 5 -5.85 13.49 20.86
N PRO A 6 -6.89 13.81 20.09
CA PRO A 6 -7.60 12.76 19.35
C PRO A 6 -6.58 12.00 18.49
N ASP A 7 -6.67 10.68 18.52
CA ASP A 7 -5.80 9.83 17.73
C ASP A 7 -5.90 10.19 16.26
N THR A 8 -4.77 10.49 15.63
CA THR A 8 -4.72 10.73 14.19
C THR A 8 -5.10 9.43 13.48
N PRO A 9 -6.19 9.40 12.69
CA PRO A 9 -6.63 8.20 11.99
C PRO A 9 -5.59 7.72 11.00
N ILE A 10 -5.57 6.41 10.75
CA ILE A 10 -4.68 5.78 9.77
C ILE A 10 -5.35 5.77 8.41
N LEU A 11 -4.60 6.11 7.38
CA LEU A 11 -5.00 5.99 5.98
C LEU A 11 -4.31 4.75 5.39
N GLY A 12 -4.97 3.60 5.55
CA GLY A 12 -4.46 2.30 5.13
C GLY A 12 -4.63 2.08 3.63
N TYR A 13 -3.57 1.63 2.98
CA TYR A 13 -3.57 1.23 1.58
C TYR A 13 -2.89 -0.13 1.42
N GLY A 14 -2.90 -0.70 0.23
CA GLY A 14 -2.31 -2.03 0.01
C GLY A 14 -3.02 -3.12 0.81
N SER A 15 -2.27 -3.93 1.55
CA SER A 15 -2.85 -5.02 2.36
C SER A 15 -3.71 -4.55 3.53
N LEU A 16 -3.64 -3.28 3.92
CA LEU A 16 -4.53 -2.68 4.92
C LEU A 16 -5.96 -2.45 4.38
N LEU A 17 -6.17 -2.48 3.05
CA LEU A 17 -7.51 -2.46 2.46
C LEU A 17 -8.30 -3.74 2.77
N ASN A 18 -7.61 -4.85 3.01
CA ASN A 18 -8.22 -6.13 3.35
C ASN A 18 -8.43 -6.23 4.86
N VAL A 19 -9.70 -6.22 5.28
CA VAL A 19 -10.11 -6.23 6.69
C VAL A 19 -9.53 -7.44 7.43
N GLU A 20 -9.52 -8.62 6.82
CA GLU A 20 -8.98 -9.83 7.46
C GLU A 20 -7.45 -9.74 7.63
N SER A 21 -6.76 -9.09 6.71
CA SER A 21 -5.34 -8.79 6.86
C SER A 21 -5.08 -7.79 7.99
N LEU A 22 -5.93 -6.78 8.14
CA LEU A 22 -5.82 -5.75 9.18
C LEU A 22 -6.12 -6.33 10.56
N LYS A 23 -7.11 -7.20 10.70
CA LYS A 23 -7.47 -7.89 11.96
C LYS A 23 -6.33 -8.70 12.58
N ARG A 24 -5.38 -9.17 11.78
CA ARG A 24 -4.18 -9.85 12.30
C ARG A 24 -3.30 -8.93 13.14
N THR A 25 -3.41 -7.62 12.93
CA THR A 25 -2.64 -6.60 13.65
C THR A 25 -3.49 -5.89 14.70
N VAL A 26 -4.74 -5.56 14.35
CA VAL A 26 -5.70 -4.88 15.22
C VAL A 26 -7.00 -5.68 15.26
N PRO A 27 -7.09 -6.73 16.10
CA PRO A 27 -8.18 -7.72 16.08
C PRO A 27 -9.59 -7.16 16.30
N ARG A 28 -9.72 -6.03 17.02
CA ARG A 28 -11.04 -5.43 17.29
C ARG A 28 -11.68 -4.77 16.06
N LEU A 29 -10.89 -4.41 15.06
CA LEU A 29 -11.42 -3.71 13.90
C LEU A 29 -12.30 -4.64 13.06
N SER A 30 -13.42 -4.09 12.66
CA SER A 30 -14.37 -4.68 11.74
C SER A 30 -14.55 -3.78 10.51
N ARG A 31 -15.25 -4.25 9.51
CA ARG A 31 -15.57 -3.43 8.34
C ARG A 31 -16.29 -2.13 8.69
N GLY A 32 -17.12 -2.14 9.73
CA GLY A 32 -17.88 -0.96 10.19
C GLY A 32 -17.00 0.13 10.82
N ASP A 33 -15.78 -0.21 11.24
CA ASP A 33 -14.83 0.72 11.84
C ASP A 33 -13.93 1.40 10.78
N LEU A 34 -14.07 1.03 9.49
CA LEU A 34 -13.27 1.55 8.40
C LEU A 34 -14.15 2.32 7.41
N ALA A 35 -13.63 3.42 6.88
CA ALA A 35 -14.29 4.21 5.86
C ALA A 35 -13.42 4.30 4.59
N PRO A 36 -13.96 3.99 3.39
CA PRO A 36 -13.23 4.18 2.14
C PRO A 36 -13.07 5.68 1.84
N VAL A 37 -11.84 6.10 1.58
CA VAL A 37 -11.45 7.50 1.36
C VAL A 37 -10.58 7.68 0.13
N ARG A 38 -10.47 8.91 -0.35
CA ARG A 38 -9.49 9.36 -1.34
C ARG A 38 -8.47 10.26 -0.70
N VAL A 39 -7.22 10.07 -1.09
CA VAL A 39 -6.08 10.90 -0.72
C VAL A 39 -5.54 11.51 -2.01
N ASP A 40 -5.67 12.82 -2.16
CA ASP A 40 -5.16 13.53 -3.33
C ASP A 40 -3.65 13.80 -3.17
N GLY A 41 -2.92 13.83 -4.28
CA GLY A 41 -1.48 14.10 -4.27
C GLY A 41 -0.61 12.89 -3.88
N PHE A 42 -1.16 11.69 -3.88
CA PHE A 42 -0.42 10.45 -3.60
C PHE A 42 -0.62 9.41 -4.69
N ALA A 43 0.47 8.76 -5.08
CA ALA A 43 0.49 7.58 -5.94
C ALA A 43 0.80 6.32 -5.12
N ARG A 44 0.14 5.19 -5.44
CA ARG A 44 0.54 3.86 -4.97
C ARG A 44 1.42 3.20 -6.01
N ILE A 45 2.58 2.73 -5.59
CA ILE A 45 3.55 2.14 -6.51
C ILE A 45 4.09 0.84 -5.91
N PHE A 46 4.13 -0.24 -6.71
CA PHE A 46 4.80 -1.48 -6.37
C PHE A 46 6.30 -1.35 -6.57
N GLN A 47 6.99 -0.76 -5.61
CA GLN A 47 8.42 -0.44 -5.72
C GLN A 47 9.25 -0.82 -4.49
N LEU A 48 8.63 -1.11 -3.35
CA LEU A 48 9.34 -1.50 -2.15
C LEU A 48 9.59 -3.02 -2.16
N VAL A 49 10.85 -3.43 -2.04
CA VAL A 49 11.18 -4.86 -1.94
C VAL A 49 10.74 -5.42 -0.59
N SER A 50 9.91 -6.46 -0.62
CA SER A 50 9.58 -7.22 0.57
C SER A 50 10.59 -8.34 0.78
N LEU A 51 11.44 -8.20 1.79
CA LEU A 51 12.49 -9.17 2.07
C LEU A 51 11.94 -10.56 2.40
N SER A 52 10.92 -10.65 3.26
CA SER A 52 10.29 -11.92 3.63
C SER A 52 9.60 -12.60 2.45
N ARG A 53 8.92 -11.82 1.60
CA ARG A 53 8.21 -12.36 0.43
C ARG A 53 9.15 -12.71 -0.72
N SER A 54 10.26 -11.98 -0.87
CA SER A 54 11.30 -12.29 -1.86
C SER A 54 11.97 -13.63 -1.55
N GLN A 55 12.21 -13.96 -0.28
CA GLN A 55 12.77 -15.24 0.13
C GLN A 55 11.83 -16.40 -0.16
N ALA A 56 10.53 -16.23 0.03
CA ALA A 56 9.54 -17.28 -0.28
C ALA A 56 9.46 -17.62 -1.77
N GLN A 57 9.87 -16.71 -2.66
CA GLN A 57 9.87 -16.90 -4.11
C GLN A 57 11.24 -17.30 -4.70
N ALA A 58 12.31 -17.23 -3.92
CA ALA A 58 13.68 -17.49 -4.40
C ALA A 58 13.89 -18.83 -5.11
N PRO A 59 13.24 -19.95 -4.73
CA PRO A 59 13.38 -21.22 -5.45
C PRO A 59 12.70 -21.24 -6.81
N VAL A 60 11.69 -20.38 -7.03
CA VAL A 60 10.78 -20.47 -8.18
C VAL A 60 11.22 -19.56 -9.34
N ARG A 61 11.89 -18.46 -9.06
CA ARG A 61 12.28 -17.46 -10.07
C ARG A 61 13.57 -16.75 -9.68
N ALA A 62 14.71 -17.35 -9.99
CA ALA A 62 16.01 -16.71 -9.80
C ALA A 62 16.05 -15.30 -10.43
N GLY A 63 16.37 -14.30 -9.63
CA GLY A 63 16.48 -12.89 -10.08
C GLY A 63 15.20 -12.05 -10.00
N LEU A 64 14.01 -12.62 -9.68
CA LEU A 64 12.80 -11.84 -9.44
C LEU A 64 12.64 -11.51 -7.94
N ARG A 65 12.19 -10.29 -7.68
CA ARG A 65 11.99 -9.78 -6.33
C ARG A 65 10.55 -9.41 -6.09
N GLY A 66 10.08 -9.71 -4.90
CA GLY A 66 8.72 -9.41 -4.50
C GLY A 66 8.55 -7.94 -4.13
N ALA A 67 7.73 -7.21 -4.89
CA ALA A 67 7.34 -5.86 -4.55
C ALA A 67 6.12 -5.84 -3.64
N VAL A 68 6.13 -4.91 -2.68
CA VAL A 68 4.96 -4.45 -1.95
C VAL A 68 4.70 -2.98 -2.27
N LEU A 69 3.50 -2.50 -1.90
CA LEU A 69 3.07 -1.14 -2.19
C LEU A 69 3.76 -0.12 -1.27
N ASP A 70 4.15 0.97 -1.88
CA ASP A 70 4.51 2.22 -1.23
C ASP A 70 3.55 3.32 -1.69
N ALA A 71 3.21 4.25 -0.81
CA ALA A 71 2.46 5.47 -1.13
C ALA A 71 3.44 6.64 -1.20
N ARG A 72 3.51 7.31 -2.34
CA ARG A 72 4.42 8.45 -2.54
C ARG A 72 3.67 9.74 -2.83
N PRO A 73 4.11 10.86 -2.29
CA PRO A 73 3.64 12.17 -2.76
C PRO A 73 3.86 12.29 -4.27
N TRP A 74 2.78 12.56 -5.01
CA TRP A 74 2.83 12.70 -6.46
C TRP A 74 1.74 13.65 -6.95
N ARG A 75 2.16 14.79 -7.46
CA ARG A 75 1.22 15.84 -7.89
C ARG A 75 0.27 15.33 -8.97
N GLY A 76 -1.02 15.49 -8.75
CA GLY A 76 -2.08 15.08 -9.66
C GLY A 76 -2.50 13.61 -9.56
N ALA A 77 -1.80 12.79 -8.76
CA ALA A 77 -2.26 11.44 -8.47
C ALA A 77 -3.35 11.43 -7.39
N GLN A 78 -4.10 10.33 -7.35
CA GLN A 78 -5.11 10.06 -6.34
C GLN A 78 -4.99 8.64 -5.84
N MET A 79 -4.97 8.46 -4.53
CA MET A 79 -4.92 7.16 -3.89
C MET A 79 -6.24 6.85 -3.18
N GLY A 80 -6.86 5.70 -3.47
CA GLY A 80 -7.92 5.16 -2.63
C GLY A 80 -7.31 4.50 -1.38
N ALA A 81 -7.82 4.81 -0.21
CA ALA A 81 -7.39 4.25 1.07
C ALA A 81 -8.60 3.92 1.95
N VAL A 82 -8.36 3.27 3.08
CA VAL A 82 -9.34 3.17 4.16
C VAL A 82 -8.86 3.98 5.35
N CYS A 83 -9.78 4.76 5.91
CA CYS A 83 -9.54 5.55 7.12
C CYS A 83 -10.06 4.77 8.32
N PHE A 84 -9.25 4.63 9.37
CA PHE A 84 -9.64 3.96 10.61
C PHE A 84 -8.82 4.47 11.80
N ASP A 85 -9.42 4.35 12.99
CA ASP A 85 -8.77 4.72 14.23
C ASP A 85 -8.09 3.53 14.89
N VAL A 86 -6.92 3.76 15.47
CA VAL A 86 -6.23 2.82 16.35
C VAL A 86 -6.06 3.45 17.73
N ARG A 87 -6.19 2.65 18.77
CA ARG A 87 -5.97 3.11 20.14
C ARG A 87 -4.46 3.33 20.38
N HIS A 88 -4.13 4.36 21.16
CA HIS A 88 -2.76 4.58 21.61
C HIS A 88 -2.21 3.35 22.35
N GLY A 89 -0.88 3.22 22.35
CA GLY A 89 -0.18 2.10 22.97
C GLY A 89 -0.20 0.85 22.09
N ALA A 90 -0.66 -0.28 22.61
CA ALA A 90 -0.45 -1.60 22.02
C ALA A 90 -0.91 -1.76 20.55
N GLU A 91 -2.01 -1.11 20.16
CA GLU A 91 -2.50 -1.20 18.76
C GLU A 91 -1.63 -0.38 17.81
N ARG A 92 -1.25 0.82 18.23
CA ARG A 92 -0.32 1.66 17.45
C ARG A 92 1.03 0.98 17.30
N ASP A 93 1.58 0.46 18.39
CA ASP A 93 2.85 -0.27 18.39
C ASP A 93 2.79 -1.54 17.53
N ALA A 94 1.67 -2.24 17.51
CA ALA A 94 1.48 -3.41 16.65
C ALA A 94 1.46 -3.03 15.18
N LEU A 95 0.84 -1.91 14.83
CA LEU A 95 0.80 -1.40 13.47
C LEU A 95 2.19 -0.90 13.02
N ASP A 96 2.89 -0.17 13.87
CA ASP A 96 4.27 0.28 13.60
C ASP A 96 5.24 -0.88 13.40
N ARG A 97 5.11 -1.95 14.20
CA ARG A 97 5.90 -3.17 13.97
C ARG A 97 5.57 -3.86 12.65
N ARG A 98 4.31 -3.83 12.22
CA ARG A 98 3.91 -4.35 10.90
C ARG A 98 4.49 -3.53 9.78
N GLU A 99 4.44 -2.20 9.92
CA GLU A 99 4.87 -1.23 8.89
C GLU A 99 6.31 -0.72 9.16
N PHE A 100 7.18 -1.56 9.74
CA PHE A 100 8.49 -1.18 10.28
C PHE A 100 9.43 -0.52 9.27
N CYS A 101 9.25 -0.79 7.97
CA CYS A 101 10.06 -0.20 6.89
C CYS A 101 9.55 1.17 6.43
N TYR A 102 8.41 1.64 6.97
CA TYR A 102 7.80 2.89 6.55
C TYR A 102 8.01 3.99 7.59
N ASP A 103 7.98 5.23 7.11
CA ASP A 103 7.87 6.43 7.92
C ASP A 103 6.40 6.82 8.09
N ARG A 104 6.09 7.59 9.13
CA ARG A 104 4.77 8.14 9.37
C ARG A 104 4.70 9.55 8.81
N LEU A 105 3.93 9.75 7.74
CA LEU A 105 3.59 11.08 7.25
C LEU A 105 2.24 11.48 7.85
N GLN A 106 2.24 12.53 8.66
CA GLN A 106 1.05 13.07 9.34
C GLN A 106 0.38 14.17 8.53
N ASP A 107 -0.80 14.59 8.97
CA ASP A 107 -1.56 15.71 8.43
C ASP A 107 -1.90 15.57 6.93
N VAL A 108 -2.06 14.33 6.48
CA VAL A 108 -2.43 14.02 5.10
C VAL A 108 -3.94 14.20 4.94
N ASP A 109 -4.33 15.14 4.07
CA ASP A 109 -5.73 15.42 3.78
C ASP A 109 -6.40 14.26 3.05
N TRP A 110 -7.62 13.92 3.48
CA TRP A 110 -8.46 12.94 2.81
C TRP A 110 -9.90 13.41 2.67
N ARG A 111 -10.62 12.81 1.73
CA ARG A 111 -12.08 12.95 1.55
C ARG A 111 -12.73 11.58 1.37
N GLY A 112 -13.98 11.45 1.78
CA GLY A 112 -14.74 10.22 1.61
C GLY A 112 -14.80 9.79 0.14
N PHE A 113 -14.61 8.50 -0.13
CA PHE A 113 -14.61 7.97 -1.50
C PHE A 113 -16.00 8.07 -2.14
N TYR A 114 -17.03 7.69 -1.40
CA TYR A 114 -18.44 7.73 -1.81
C TYR A 114 -19.18 8.98 -1.29
N GLN A 115 -18.64 9.65 -0.28
CA GLN A 115 -19.21 10.84 0.36
C GLN A 115 -18.17 11.95 0.43
N PRO A 116 -17.91 12.67 -0.68
CA PRO A 116 -16.81 13.65 -0.78
C PRO A 116 -16.89 14.83 0.20
N THR A 117 -18.06 15.05 0.80
CA THR A 117 -18.25 16.08 1.85
C THR A 117 -17.61 15.70 3.18
N HIS A 118 -17.44 14.40 3.46
CA HIS A 118 -16.67 13.93 4.58
C HIS A 118 -15.18 14.12 4.27
N ARG A 119 -14.48 14.81 5.16
CA ARG A 119 -13.06 15.12 5.00
C ARG A 119 -12.37 15.22 6.34
N GLY A 120 -11.09 15.05 6.34
CA GLY A 120 -10.25 15.15 7.55
C GLY A 120 -8.78 14.99 7.20
N GLN A 121 -7.98 14.83 8.23
CA GLN A 121 -6.56 14.54 8.13
C GLN A 121 -6.26 13.19 8.74
N GLY A 122 -5.18 12.56 8.30
CA GLY A 122 -4.77 11.24 8.77
C GLY A 122 -3.28 11.01 8.57
N LEU A 123 -2.86 9.82 8.95
CA LEU A 123 -1.48 9.35 8.87
C LEU A 123 -1.35 8.31 7.77
N VAL A 124 -0.39 8.48 6.88
CA VAL A 124 0.01 7.50 5.85
C VAL A 124 1.38 6.93 6.22
N TYR A 125 1.52 5.61 6.09
CA TYR A 125 2.82 4.95 6.10
C TYR A 125 3.43 5.04 4.70
N THR A 126 4.60 5.64 4.58
CA THR A 126 5.29 5.88 3.30
C THR A 126 6.80 5.70 3.48
N VAL A 127 7.48 5.38 2.40
CA VAL A 127 8.95 5.37 2.40
C VAL A 127 9.43 6.74 1.95
N SER A 128 10.20 7.42 2.80
CA SER A 128 10.71 8.77 2.49
C SER A 128 11.68 8.72 1.30
N ASP A 129 12.70 7.85 1.38
CA ASP A 129 13.66 7.59 0.31
C ASP A 129 14.55 6.37 0.64
N ALA A 130 15.27 5.88 -0.37
CA ALA A 130 16.16 4.74 -0.22
C ALA A 130 17.36 5.02 0.70
N ALA A 131 17.84 6.25 0.75
CA ALA A 131 18.98 6.63 1.61
C ALA A 131 18.59 6.57 3.09
N THR A 132 17.43 7.13 3.43
CA THR A 132 16.85 7.06 4.79
C THR A 132 16.64 5.61 5.23
N LEU A 133 16.14 4.72 4.35
CA LEU A 133 16.00 3.30 4.68
C LEU A 133 17.34 2.61 4.88
N ARG A 134 18.33 2.92 4.07
CA ARG A 134 19.70 2.40 4.19
C ARG A 134 20.33 2.80 5.51
N GLU A 135 20.19 4.05 5.89
CA GLU A 135 20.70 4.59 7.15
C GLU A 135 20.00 3.95 8.36
N ARG A 136 18.67 3.79 8.28
CA ARG A 136 17.84 3.24 9.36
C ARG A 136 18.01 1.73 9.54
N PHE A 137 18.31 1.00 8.47
CA PHE A 137 18.44 -0.47 8.47
C PHE A 137 19.71 -0.95 7.75
N PRO A 138 20.91 -0.52 8.20
CA PRO A 138 22.18 -0.84 7.53
C PRO A 138 22.40 -2.35 7.42
N ASP A 139 22.12 -3.12 8.48
CA ASP A 139 22.33 -4.57 8.51
C ASP A 139 21.37 -5.31 7.58
N LEU A 140 20.08 -4.93 7.58
CA LEU A 140 19.09 -5.47 6.64
C LEU A 140 19.45 -5.13 5.20
N TYR A 141 20.00 -3.95 4.97
CA TYR A 141 20.43 -3.53 3.66
C TYR A 141 21.66 -4.32 3.21
N HIS A 142 22.68 -4.47 4.07
CA HIS A 142 23.89 -5.20 3.74
C HIS A 142 23.67 -6.72 3.60
N GLU A 143 22.95 -7.34 4.52
CA GLU A 143 22.79 -8.81 4.51
C GLU A 143 21.80 -9.31 3.47
N ARG A 144 20.76 -8.54 3.14
CA ARG A 144 19.62 -9.05 2.37
C ARG A 144 19.33 -8.30 1.07
N ILE A 145 19.78 -7.06 0.92
CA ILE A 145 19.50 -6.24 -0.26
C ILE A 145 20.71 -6.10 -1.17
N LEU A 146 21.93 -5.96 -0.63
CA LEU A 146 23.14 -5.89 -1.44
C LEU A 146 23.47 -7.20 -2.18
N GLY A 147 23.13 -8.37 -1.60
CA GLY A 147 23.23 -9.66 -2.29
C GLY A 147 22.28 -9.78 -3.46
N LEU A 148 21.51 -8.75 -3.73
CA LEU A 148 20.41 -8.74 -4.66
C LEU A 148 20.59 -7.77 -5.85
N ASP A 149 21.70 -7.11 -5.99
CA ASP A 149 22.00 -6.20 -7.10
C ASP A 149 20.96 -5.06 -7.27
N VAL A 150 20.43 -4.57 -6.16
CA VAL A 150 19.44 -3.50 -6.17
C VAL A 150 20.07 -2.25 -5.59
N ASP A 151 20.25 -1.23 -6.39
CA ASP A 151 20.65 0.11 -5.95
C ASP A 151 19.51 0.77 -5.14
N GLY A 152 19.29 0.25 -3.96
CA GLY A 152 18.23 0.68 -3.06
C GLY A 152 17.03 -0.26 -3.00
N LEU A 153 16.07 0.04 -2.11
CA LEU A 153 14.83 -0.72 -1.93
C LEU A 153 13.82 -0.49 -3.07
N ILE A 154 14.06 0.52 -3.89
CA ILE A 154 13.21 0.92 -5.01
C ILE A 154 13.89 0.45 -6.29
N SER A 155 13.25 -0.44 -7.04
CA SER A 155 13.79 -1.02 -8.27
C SER A 155 12.71 -1.27 -9.30
N ASP A 156 12.99 -0.90 -10.55
CA ASP A 156 12.14 -1.21 -11.71
C ASP A 156 12.14 -2.70 -12.09
N ARG A 157 13.06 -3.48 -11.52
CA ARG A 157 13.20 -4.93 -11.74
C ARG A 157 12.37 -5.78 -10.81
N ILE A 158 11.63 -5.17 -9.89
CA ILE A 158 10.74 -5.88 -8.97
C ILE A 158 9.32 -5.95 -9.51
N ARG A 159 8.59 -6.98 -9.08
CA ARG A 159 7.18 -7.19 -9.46
C ARG A 159 6.36 -7.55 -8.24
N PRO A 160 5.07 -7.20 -8.23
CA PRO A 160 4.18 -7.61 -7.15
C PRO A 160 4.29 -9.12 -6.86
N VAL A 161 4.27 -9.49 -5.60
CA VAL A 161 4.12 -10.89 -5.17
C VAL A 161 2.67 -11.29 -5.37
N ASP A 162 2.42 -12.44 -5.98
CA ASP A 162 1.07 -12.88 -6.38
C ASP A 162 0.07 -12.87 -5.21
N ASP A 163 0.42 -13.46 -4.07
CA ASP A 163 -0.46 -13.48 -2.88
C ASP A 163 -0.74 -12.10 -2.32
N TYR A 164 0.29 -11.22 -2.31
CA TYR A 164 0.13 -9.86 -1.85
C TYR A 164 -0.73 -9.04 -2.80
N LEU A 165 -0.49 -9.17 -4.11
CA LEU A 165 -1.29 -8.54 -5.16
C LEU A 165 -2.76 -8.93 -5.05
N ARG A 166 -3.01 -10.25 -4.95
CA ARG A 166 -4.37 -10.79 -4.80
C ARG A 166 -5.05 -10.21 -3.56
N SER A 167 -4.38 -10.24 -2.41
CA SER A 167 -4.92 -9.69 -1.16
C SER A 167 -5.24 -8.19 -1.28
N CYS A 168 -4.42 -7.42 -2.00
CA CYS A 168 -4.69 -6.00 -2.23
C CYS A 168 -5.90 -5.78 -3.16
N ILE A 169 -6.04 -6.58 -4.22
CA ILE A 169 -7.17 -6.51 -5.16
C ILE A 169 -8.46 -6.93 -4.45
N GLU A 170 -8.48 -8.06 -3.73
CA GLU A 170 -9.62 -8.49 -2.91
C GLU A 170 -10.04 -7.40 -1.93
N GLY A 171 -9.07 -6.87 -1.18
CA GLY A 171 -9.32 -5.77 -0.25
C GLY A 171 -9.94 -4.56 -0.92
N ALA A 172 -9.44 -4.17 -2.09
CA ALA A 172 -9.98 -3.03 -2.83
C ALA A 172 -11.41 -3.29 -3.33
N PHE A 173 -11.68 -4.42 -3.96
CA PHE A 173 -13.01 -4.76 -4.46
C PHE A 173 -14.03 -5.03 -3.34
N SER A 174 -13.58 -5.43 -2.17
CA SER A 174 -14.47 -5.56 -1.01
C SER A 174 -15.16 -4.24 -0.63
N TRP A 175 -14.60 -3.09 -1.00
CA TRP A 175 -15.20 -1.76 -0.80
C TRP A 175 -16.14 -1.34 -1.92
N GLY A 176 -16.37 -2.19 -2.89
CA GLY A 176 -17.24 -2.00 -4.02
C GLY A 176 -16.49 -1.86 -5.35
N PRO A 177 -17.17 -2.14 -6.48
CA PRO A 177 -16.54 -2.15 -7.80
C PRO A 177 -15.84 -0.83 -8.15
N ALA A 178 -16.44 0.31 -7.86
CA ALA A 178 -15.86 1.63 -8.15
C ALA A 178 -14.53 1.84 -7.42
N PHE A 179 -14.40 1.37 -6.16
CA PHE A 179 -13.16 1.45 -5.42
C PHE A 179 -12.11 0.48 -5.97
N GLY A 180 -12.50 -0.75 -6.31
CA GLY A 180 -11.62 -1.74 -6.94
C GLY A 180 -11.06 -1.26 -8.27
N HIS A 181 -11.89 -0.71 -9.14
CA HIS A 181 -11.46 -0.12 -10.43
C HIS A 181 -10.54 1.08 -10.21
N HIS A 182 -10.88 1.95 -9.25
CA HIS A 182 -10.01 3.07 -8.88
C HIS A 182 -8.64 2.56 -8.37
N PHE A 183 -8.63 1.47 -7.57
CA PHE A 183 -7.39 0.85 -7.12
C PHE A 183 -6.52 0.43 -8.29
N LEU A 184 -7.06 -0.31 -9.25
CA LEU A 184 -6.31 -0.80 -10.42
C LEU A 184 -5.81 0.34 -11.32
N ALA A 185 -6.63 1.37 -11.53
CA ALA A 185 -6.30 2.50 -12.41
C ALA A 185 -5.28 3.46 -11.79
N ASN A 186 -5.27 3.60 -10.46
CA ASN A 186 -4.42 4.53 -9.70
C ASN A 186 -3.37 3.82 -8.84
N THR A 187 -2.92 2.66 -9.30
CA THR A 187 -1.77 1.93 -8.76
C THR A 187 -0.82 1.62 -9.89
N TRP A 188 0.48 1.79 -9.65
CA TRP A 188 1.50 1.65 -10.67
C TRP A 188 2.55 0.61 -10.30
N LEU A 189 3.17 0.05 -11.31
CA LEU A 189 4.42 -0.70 -11.18
C LEU A 189 5.59 0.29 -11.14
N ALA A 190 6.74 -0.17 -10.66
CA ALA A 190 7.95 0.65 -10.60
C ALA A 190 8.43 1.18 -11.98
N ASP A 191 8.06 0.49 -13.06
CA ASP A 191 8.33 0.92 -14.45
C ASP A 191 7.31 1.95 -14.99
N GLY A 192 6.41 2.48 -14.15
CA GLY A 192 5.44 3.51 -14.49
C GLY A 192 4.19 3.02 -15.22
N ARG A 193 4.02 1.72 -15.46
CA ARG A 193 2.78 1.16 -16.02
C ARG A 193 1.69 1.11 -14.97
N ALA A 194 0.46 1.46 -15.35
CA ALA A 194 -0.70 1.27 -14.49
C ALA A 194 -0.98 -0.22 -14.26
N LEU A 195 -1.37 -0.58 -13.04
CA LEU A 195 -1.61 -1.97 -12.64
C LEU A 195 -2.68 -2.66 -13.49
N CYS A 196 -3.72 -1.94 -13.88
CA CYS A 196 -4.80 -2.42 -14.74
C CYS A 196 -4.35 -2.82 -16.16
N THR A 197 -3.15 -2.43 -16.60
CA THR A 197 -2.58 -2.82 -17.89
C THR A 197 -1.60 -4.00 -17.79
N TRP A 198 -1.37 -4.51 -16.59
CA TRP A 198 -0.43 -5.60 -16.34
C TRP A 198 -1.16 -6.95 -16.28
N GLY A 199 -0.81 -7.87 -17.19
CA GLY A 199 -1.49 -9.16 -17.37
C GLY A 199 -1.77 -9.95 -16.08
N PRO A 200 -0.80 -10.13 -15.19
CA PRO A 200 -1.04 -10.82 -13.90
C PRO A 200 -2.10 -10.15 -13.02
N ALA A 201 -2.18 -8.81 -13.00
CA ALA A 201 -3.21 -8.11 -12.23
C ALA A 201 -4.59 -8.24 -12.90
N VAL A 202 -4.63 -8.20 -14.23
CA VAL A 202 -5.85 -8.46 -15.01
C VAL A 202 -6.38 -9.85 -14.73
N GLU A 203 -5.52 -10.87 -14.77
CA GLU A 203 -5.91 -12.25 -14.48
C GLU A 203 -6.34 -12.45 -13.03
N ALA A 204 -5.59 -11.90 -12.05
CA ALA A 204 -5.98 -11.95 -10.65
C ALA A 204 -7.37 -11.33 -10.42
N THR A 205 -7.67 -10.21 -11.09
CA THR A 205 -8.98 -9.55 -11.00
C THR A 205 -10.09 -10.43 -11.59
N ARG A 206 -9.85 -11.07 -12.74
CA ARG A 206 -10.79 -11.99 -13.38
C ARG A 206 -11.07 -13.22 -12.51
N VAL A 207 -10.03 -13.82 -11.93
CA VAL A 207 -10.16 -14.97 -11.03
C VAL A 207 -11.00 -14.64 -9.81
N LEU A 208 -10.98 -13.39 -9.35
CA LEU A 208 -11.83 -12.88 -8.27
C LEU A 208 -13.26 -12.54 -8.72
N GLY A 209 -13.61 -12.79 -9.98
CA GLY A 209 -14.95 -12.56 -10.52
C GLY A 209 -15.26 -11.09 -10.87
N HIS A 210 -14.23 -10.27 -11.08
CA HIS A 210 -14.40 -8.87 -11.46
C HIS A 210 -13.94 -8.61 -12.91
N GLU A 211 -14.66 -7.72 -13.60
CA GLU A 211 -14.28 -7.23 -14.93
C GLU A 211 -13.38 -5.99 -14.80
N ILE A 212 -12.46 -5.82 -15.73
CA ILE A 212 -11.64 -4.62 -15.84
C ILE A 212 -12.21 -3.76 -16.97
N ALA A 213 -12.64 -2.54 -16.63
CA ALA A 213 -13.07 -1.59 -17.64
C ALA A 213 -11.88 -1.21 -18.53
N ALA A 214 -12.06 -1.34 -19.85
CA ALA A 214 -11.10 -0.83 -20.82
C ALA A 214 -11.16 0.71 -20.82
N ALA A 215 -10.16 1.35 -20.20
CA ALA A 215 -10.00 2.80 -20.25
C ALA A 215 -8.57 3.17 -20.66
N PRO A 216 -8.35 4.30 -21.34
CA PRO A 216 -7.00 4.81 -21.56
C PRO A 216 -6.44 5.30 -20.22
N PHE A 217 -5.42 4.62 -19.72
CA PHE A 217 -4.81 4.96 -18.43
C PHE A 217 -3.56 5.82 -18.65
N PRO A 218 -3.41 6.95 -17.93
CA PRO A 218 -2.21 7.75 -18.00
C PRO A 218 -1.01 6.97 -17.44
N ARG A 219 0.16 7.16 -18.06
CA ARG A 219 1.42 6.74 -17.46
C ARG A 219 1.80 7.72 -16.35
N LEU A 220 2.32 7.21 -15.26
CA LEU A 220 3.03 8.02 -14.28
C LEU A 220 4.27 8.61 -14.97
N ARG A 221 4.36 9.92 -15.07
CA ARG A 221 5.50 10.64 -15.66
C ARG A 221 6.31 11.33 -14.58
#